data_a24f9fc1f6246c2f71903ed0c6d948b0
#
_entry.id   a24f9fc1f6246c2f71903ed0c6d948b0
#
_cell.length_a   1.000
_cell.length_b   1.000
_cell.length_c   1.000
_cell.angle_alpha   90.00
_cell.angle_beta   90.00
_cell.angle_gamma   90.00
#
_symmetry.space_group_name_H-M   'P 1'
#
loop_
_entity.id
_entity.type
_entity.pdbx_description
1 polymer ?
#
loop_
_entity_poly.entity_id
_entity_poly.type
_entity_poly.pdbx_seq_one_letter_code
_entity_poly.pdbx_strand_id
1 'polypeptide(L)'
;GAIGTPIITAGTLTKIPYTEIGAYVGHQTPFIALFVPLLLVLMVDGKRGVRQTWPVALVVGVAFAIAQWIAASYISVELTDIIASLVGLGVAVLFLRFWQPQGGADALASLHHDRDAELAAMTDKERAALPQLHDSKGAAKLDGGRIFMALFPYLLVIAVFAVTKLTPAISAWLASTDIKIPWPGL
;
A
#
# COMPACT_ATOMS: atom_id res chain seq x y z
N GLY A 1 0.57 -0.40 -9.09
CA GLY A 1 -0.59 -1.30 -9.02
C GLY A 1 -1.13 -1.70 -10.40
N ALA A 2 -2.14 -2.53 -10.40
CA ALA A 2 -2.80 -2.96 -11.64
C ALA A 2 -3.61 -1.82 -12.29
N ILE A 3 -4.01 -0.84 -11.50
CA ILE A 3 -4.73 0.36 -11.90
C ILE A 3 -3.73 1.53 -11.91
N GLY A 4 -3.78 2.35 -12.95
CA GLY A 4 -2.86 3.49 -13.14
C GLY A 4 -2.10 3.40 -14.45
N THR A 5 -0.77 3.47 -14.41
CA THR A 5 0.09 3.50 -15.61
C THR A 5 -0.20 2.39 -16.64
N PRO A 6 -0.41 1.11 -16.29
CA PRO A 6 -0.74 0.07 -17.25
C PRO A 6 -2.03 0.36 -18.03
N ILE A 7 -3.03 0.94 -17.37
CA ILE A 7 -4.31 1.31 -18.02
C ILE A 7 -4.14 2.47 -18.98
N ILE A 8 -3.34 3.47 -18.61
CA ILE A 8 -3.02 4.59 -19.50
C ILE A 8 -2.30 4.08 -20.76
N THR A 9 -1.32 3.18 -20.59
CA THR A 9 -0.60 2.56 -21.71
C THR A 9 -1.55 1.73 -22.58
N ALA A 10 -2.44 0.92 -21.98
CA ALA A 10 -3.44 0.18 -22.73
C ALA A 10 -4.37 1.10 -23.53
N GLY A 11 -4.80 2.22 -22.93
CA GLY A 11 -5.62 3.24 -23.62
C GLY A 11 -4.93 3.84 -24.83
N THR A 12 -3.64 4.14 -24.73
CA THR A 12 -2.86 4.70 -25.86
C THR A 12 -2.69 3.69 -27.01
N LEU A 13 -2.48 2.41 -26.66
CA LEU A 13 -2.30 1.34 -27.66
C LEU A 13 -3.61 0.94 -28.36
N THR A 14 -4.70 0.84 -27.60
CA THR A 14 -6.00 0.38 -28.13
C THR A 14 -6.85 1.51 -28.69
N LYS A 15 -6.49 2.77 -28.46
CA LYS A 15 -7.28 3.98 -28.77
C LYS A 15 -8.64 4.02 -28.03
N ILE A 16 -8.80 3.22 -27.00
CA ILE A 16 -9.96 3.26 -26.10
C ILE A 16 -9.66 4.27 -24.98
N PRO A 17 -10.62 5.12 -24.58
CA PRO A 17 -10.41 6.02 -23.45
C PRO A 17 -9.94 5.26 -22.20
N TYR A 18 -8.82 5.65 -21.64
CA TYR A 18 -8.24 4.95 -20.47
C TYR A 18 -9.18 4.94 -19.25
N THR A 19 -10.09 5.90 -19.17
CA THR A 19 -11.13 5.97 -18.15
C THR A 19 -12.13 4.82 -18.27
N GLU A 20 -12.49 4.40 -19.48
CA GLU A 20 -13.35 3.23 -19.70
C GLU A 20 -12.63 1.94 -19.32
N ILE A 21 -11.39 1.78 -19.77
CA ILE A 21 -10.55 0.62 -19.39
C ILE A 21 -10.39 0.57 -17.86
N GLY A 22 -10.15 1.72 -17.23
CA GLY A 22 -10.02 1.86 -15.78
C GLY A 22 -11.29 1.46 -15.03
N ALA A 23 -12.45 1.84 -15.53
CA ALA A 23 -13.73 1.45 -14.95
C ALA A 23 -13.93 -0.07 -15.04
N TYR A 24 -13.67 -0.71 -16.19
CA TYR A 24 -13.76 -2.16 -16.32
C TYR A 24 -12.80 -2.92 -15.42
N VAL A 25 -11.54 -2.53 -15.39
CA VAL A 25 -10.52 -3.13 -14.51
C VAL A 25 -10.86 -2.87 -13.04
N GLY A 26 -11.39 -1.67 -12.72
CA GLY A 26 -11.84 -1.31 -11.39
C GLY A 26 -13.01 -2.15 -10.87
N HIS A 27 -13.77 -2.83 -11.73
CA HIS A 27 -14.78 -3.80 -11.33
C HIS A 27 -14.20 -5.20 -11.07
N GLN A 28 -13.10 -5.57 -11.70
CA GLN A 28 -12.50 -6.91 -11.60
C GLN A 28 -11.44 -6.99 -10.49
N THR A 29 -10.59 -5.98 -10.39
CA THR A 29 -9.45 -5.96 -9.45
C THR A 29 -9.86 -6.08 -7.98
N PRO A 30 -10.96 -5.47 -7.49
CA PRO A 30 -11.39 -5.59 -6.11
C PRO A 30 -11.64 -7.01 -5.64
N PHE A 31 -12.15 -7.89 -6.52
CA PHE A 31 -12.37 -9.31 -6.18
C PHE A 31 -11.06 -10.02 -5.86
N ILE A 32 -10.01 -9.72 -6.63
CA ILE A 32 -8.67 -10.29 -6.39
C ILE A 32 -8.06 -9.66 -5.13
N ALA A 33 -8.15 -8.33 -5.00
CA ALA A 33 -7.60 -7.58 -3.88
C ALA A 33 -8.18 -8.01 -2.53
N LEU A 34 -9.42 -8.49 -2.50
CA LEU A 34 -10.07 -9.01 -1.29
C LEU A 34 -9.30 -10.18 -0.67
N PHE A 35 -8.73 -11.05 -1.50
CA PHE A 35 -8.03 -12.25 -1.04
C PHE A 35 -6.55 -12.03 -0.77
N VAL A 36 -5.95 -10.95 -1.29
CA VAL A 36 -4.51 -10.69 -1.14
C VAL A 36 -4.06 -10.62 0.31
N PRO A 37 -4.72 -9.92 1.24
CA PRO A 37 -4.30 -9.90 2.64
C PRO A 37 -4.30 -11.29 3.28
N LEU A 38 -5.30 -12.13 2.98
CA LEU A 38 -5.37 -13.50 3.48
C LEU A 38 -4.27 -14.39 2.90
N LEU A 39 -3.97 -14.25 1.60
CA LEU A 39 -2.88 -14.97 0.95
C LEU A 39 -1.52 -14.58 1.54
N LEU A 40 -1.29 -13.29 1.79
CA LEU A 40 -0.05 -12.82 2.41
C LEU A 40 0.13 -13.41 3.82
N VAL A 41 -0.92 -13.40 4.63
CA VAL A 41 -0.89 -14.02 5.96
C VAL A 41 -0.63 -15.53 5.86
N LEU A 42 -1.27 -16.20 4.90
CA LEU A 42 -1.06 -17.65 4.67
C LEU A 42 0.38 -17.96 4.29
N MET A 43 1.02 -17.11 3.48
CA MET A 43 2.41 -17.29 3.06
C MET A 43 3.42 -17.03 4.19
N VAL A 44 3.15 -16.08 5.07
CA VAL A 44 4.08 -15.66 6.13
C VAL A 44 3.97 -16.57 7.37
N ASP A 45 2.75 -16.85 7.84
CA ASP A 45 2.51 -17.55 9.11
C ASP A 45 1.63 -18.80 8.95
N GLY A 46 1.35 -19.21 7.71
CA GLY A 46 0.60 -20.39 7.40
C GLY A 46 -0.86 -20.36 7.89
N LYS A 47 -1.42 -21.56 8.11
CA LYS A 47 -2.83 -21.71 8.55
C LYS A 47 -3.08 -21.15 9.95
N ARG A 48 -2.05 -21.09 10.80
CA ARG A 48 -2.15 -20.53 12.16
C ARG A 48 -2.41 -19.02 12.09
N GLY A 49 -1.61 -18.29 11.33
CA GLY A 49 -1.76 -16.86 11.14
C GLY A 49 -3.12 -16.50 10.55
N VAL A 50 -3.54 -17.23 9.50
CA VAL A 50 -4.86 -17.02 8.90
C VAL A 50 -5.97 -17.18 9.93
N ARG A 51 -5.94 -18.23 10.75
CA ARG A 51 -6.97 -18.47 11.77
C ARG A 51 -7.03 -17.36 12.82
N GLN A 52 -5.89 -16.74 13.13
CA GLN A 52 -5.80 -15.70 14.15
C GLN A 52 -6.12 -14.30 13.60
N THR A 53 -5.87 -14.03 12.33
CA THR A 53 -5.96 -12.68 11.76
C THR A 53 -7.01 -12.54 10.64
N TRP A 54 -7.74 -13.62 10.27
CA TRP A 54 -8.70 -13.58 9.19
C TRP A 54 -9.75 -12.44 9.32
N PRO A 55 -10.24 -12.07 10.54
CA PRO A 55 -11.26 -11.03 10.63
C PRO A 55 -10.71 -9.66 10.19
N VAL A 56 -9.50 -9.30 10.65
CA VAL A 56 -8.87 -8.04 10.24
C VAL A 56 -8.50 -8.06 8.76
N ALA A 57 -7.96 -9.17 8.26
CA ALA A 57 -7.59 -9.30 6.85
C ALA A 57 -8.82 -9.17 5.94
N LEU A 58 -9.95 -9.76 6.32
CA LEU A 58 -11.20 -9.69 5.57
C LEU A 58 -11.79 -8.27 5.61
N VAL A 59 -11.88 -7.65 6.80
CA VAL A 59 -12.42 -6.29 6.94
C VAL A 59 -11.59 -5.29 6.14
N VAL A 60 -10.26 -5.37 6.23
CA VAL A 60 -9.35 -4.49 5.47
C VAL A 60 -9.46 -4.77 3.97
N GLY A 61 -9.52 -6.04 3.56
CA GLY A 61 -9.69 -6.43 2.17
C GLY A 61 -10.99 -5.91 1.56
N VAL A 62 -12.10 -6.03 2.28
CA VAL A 62 -13.41 -5.48 1.85
C VAL A 62 -13.37 -3.97 1.76
N ALA A 63 -12.83 -3.28 2.76
CA ALA A 63 -12.73 -1.83 2.76
C ALA A 63 -11.86 -1.32 1.61
N PHE A 64 -10.72 -1.97 1.38
CA PHE A 64 -9.83 -1.67 0.25
C PHE A 64 -10.54 -1.90 -1.09
N ALA A 65 -11.23 -3.04 -1.25
CA ALA A 65 -11.93 -3.39 -2.49
C ALA A 65 -13.03 -2.38 -2.83
N ILE A 66 -13.84 -1.98 -1.84
CA ILE A 66 -14.89 -0.97 -2.03
C ILE A 66 -14.28 0.39 -2.38
N ALA A 67 -13.25 0.81 -1.64
CA ALA A 67 -12.57 2.08 -1.90
C ALA A 67 -11.92 2.12 -3.29
N GLN A 68 -11.31 1.01 -3.71
CA GLN A 68 -10.70 0.86 -5.03
C GLN A 68 -11.75 0.95 -6.13
N TRP A 69 -12.88 0.27 -5.98
CA TRP A 69 -13.98 0.33 -6.94
C TRP A 69 -14.55 1.76 -7.07
N ILE A 70 -14.83 2.43 -5.95
CA ILE A 70 -15.36 3.79 -5.94
C ILE A 70 -14.35 4.75 -6.57
N ALA A 71 -13.08 4.67 -6.18
CA ALA A 71 -12.05 5.56 -6.68
C ALA A 71 -11.83 5.40 -8.20
N ALA A 72 -11.76 4.15 -8.69
CA ALA A 72 -11.58 3.85 -10.10
C ALA A 72 -12.77 4.30 -10.96
N SER A 73 -14.00 4.21 -10.42
CA SER A 73 -15.21 4.50 -11.18
C SER A 73 -15.64 5.97 -11.15
N TYR A 74 -15.36 6.70 -10.06
CA TYR A 74 -15.95 8.02 -9.82
C TYR A 74 -14.96 9.13 -9.54
N ILE A 75 -13.69 8.83 -9.17
CA ILE A 75 -12.73 9.84 -8.76
C ILE A 75 -11.60 9.97 -9.77
N SER A 76 -10.69 9.01 -9.82
CA SER A 76 -9.54 9.01 -10.71
C SER A 76 -8.90 7.63 -10.77
N VAL A 77 -8.62 7.16 -11.96
CA VAL A 77 -7.91 5.89 -12.20
C VAL A 77 -6.48 5.95 -11.64
N GLU A 78 -5.83 7.11 -11.73
CA GLU A 78 -4.45 7.31 -11.29
C GLU A 78 -4.30 7.33 -9.77
N LEU A 79 -5.30 7.84 -9.05
CA LEU A 79 -5.30 7.97 -7.59
C LEU A 79 -5.95 6.78 -6.87
N THR A 80 -6.48 5.82 -7.62
CA THR A 80 -7.25 4.69 -7.08
C THR A 80 -6.51 3.94 -5.99
N ASP A 81 -5.26 3.54 -6.24
CA ASP A 81 -4.47 2.74 -5.31
C ASP A 81 -4.10 3.54 -4.04
N ILE A 82 -3.88 4.85 -4.18
CA ILE A 82 -3.58 5.72 -3.04
C ILE A 82 -4.81 5.85 -2.13
N ILE A 83 -5.97 6.13 -2.72
CA ILE A 83 -7.23 6.27 -1.98
C ILE A 83 -7.58 4.94 -1.29
N ALA A 84 -7.52 3.84 -2.02
CA ALA A 84 -7.83 2.51 -1.48
C ALA A 84 -6.88 2.12 -0.34
N SER A 85 -5.58 2.43 -0.47
CA SER A 85 -4.58 2.15 0.57
C SER A 85 -4.81 2.98 1.82
N LEU A 86 -5.14 4.26 1.69
CA LEU A 86 -5.43 5.13 2.83
C LEU A 86 -6.69 4.69 3.57
N VAL A 87 -7.76 4.32 2.84
CA VAL A 87 -8.99 3.80 3.44
C VAL A 87 -8.71 2.47 4.12
N GLY A 88 -8.00 1.54 3.47
CA GLY A 88 -7.62 0.25 4.04
C GLY A 88 -6.80 0.40 5.32
N LEU A 89 -5.81 1.30 5.32
CA LEU A 89 -5.00 1.61 6.50
C LEU A 89 -5.86 2.20 7.63
N GLY A 90 -6.72 3.16 7.31
CA GLY A 90 -7.62 3.78 8.28
C GLY A 90 -8.55 2.77 8.93
N VAL A 91 -9.14 1.88 8.13
CA VAL A 91 -10.01 0.79 8.61
C VAL A 91 -9.21 -0.21 9.44
N ALA A 92 -7.99 -0.56 9.03
CA ALA A 92 -7.12 -1.45 9.79
C ALA A 92 -6.83 -0.88 11.19
N VAL A 93 -6.42 0.39 11.27
CA VAL A 93 -6.13 1.06 12.54
C VAL A 93 -7.38 1.15 13.41
N LEU A 94 -8.52 1.51 12.82
CA LEU A 94 -9.79 1.61 13.54
C LEU A 94 -10.25 0.24 14.06
N PHE A 95 -10.19 -0.79 13.22
CA PHE A 95 -10.60 -2.14 13.59
C PHE A 95 -9.72 -2.73 14.70
N LEU A 96 -8.39 -2.58 14.59
CA LEU A 96 -7.44 -3.05 15.59
C LEU A 96 -7.55 -2.31 16.94
N ARG A 97 -8.18 -1.16 16.96
CA ARG A 97 -8.49 -0.44 18.22
C ARG A 97 -9.54 -1.17 19.05
N PHE A 98 -10.46 -1.86 18.40
CA PHE A 98 -11.57 -2.58 19.05
C PHE A 98 -11.32 -4.09 19.12
N TRP A 99 -10.51 -4.62 18.21
CA TRP A 99 -10.24 -6.05 18.10
C TRP A 99 -8.74 -6.32 18.12
N GLN A 100 -8.33 -7.27 18.96
CA GLN A 100 -6.93 -7.70 19.03
C GLN A 100 -6.82 -9.16 18.59
N PRO A 101 -5.85 -9.51 17.71
CA PRO A 101 -5.62 -10.88 17.28
C PRO A 101 -5.21 -11.75 18.48
N GLN A 102 -5.80 -12.93 18.57
CA GLN A 102 -5.44 -13.91 19.59
C GLN A 102 -4.05 -14.51 19.25
N GLY A 103 -3.18 -14.64 20.25
CA GLY A 103 -1.84 -15.22 20.07
C GLY A 103 -0.73 -14.22 19.75
N GLY A 104 -0.97 -12.92 19.82
CA GLY A 104 0.06 -11.91 19.59
C GLY A 104 1.24 -12.00 20.58
N ALA A 105 0.98 -12.37 21.82
CA ALA A 105 2.02 -12.60 22.83
C ALA A 105 2.91 -13.81 22.48
N ASP A 106 2.32 -14.91 22.02
CA ASP A 106 3.05 -16.11 21.63
C ASP A 106 3.87 -15.87 20.35
N ALA A 107 3.31 -15.12 19.39
CA ALA A 107 4.03 -14.72 18.18
C ALA A 107 5.21 -13.81 18.50
N LEU A 108 5.04 -12.87 19.42
CA LEU A 108 6.12 -12.00 19.88
C LEU A 108 7.22 -12.80 20.60
N ALA A 109 6.84 -13.76 21.45
CA ALA A 109 7.77 -14.64 22.13
C ALA A 109 8.56 -15.51 21.17
N SER A 110 7.91 -16.08 20.11
CA SER A 110 8.61 -16.85 19.09
C SER A 110 9.59 -15.99 18.29
N LEU A 111 9.20 -14.77 17.90
CA LEU A 111 10.09 -13.83 17.22
C LEU A 111 11.31 -13.44 18.06
N HIS A 112 11.13 -13.26 19.38
CA HIS A 112 12.26 -13.01 20.27
C HIS A 112 13.18 -14.23 20.39
N HIS A 113 12.60 -15.42 20.51
CA HIS A 113 13.38 -16.66 20.57
C HIS A 113 14.19 -16.89 19.29
N ASP A 114 13.57 -16.71 18.11
CA ASP A 114 14.24 -16.89 16.82
C ASP A 114 15.36 -15.85 16.63
N ARG A 115 15.11 -14.60 17.02
CA ARG A 115 16.11 -13.54 17.00
C ARG A 115 17.28 -13.83 17.94
N ASP A 116 17.01 -14.29 19.15
CA ASP A 116 18.04 -14.61 20.13
C ASP A 116 18.88 -15.81 19.66
N ALA A 117 18.25 -16.81 19.04
CA ALA A 117 18.92 -17.93 18.41
C ALA A 117 19.81 -17.48 17.21
N GLU A 118 19.32 -16.58 16.38
CA GLU A 118 20.07 -16.01 15.27
C GLU A 118 21.26 -15.20 15.76
N LEU A 119 21.07 -14.34 16.78
CA LEU A 119 22.15 -13.58 17.41
C LEU A 119 23.19 -14.49 18.08
N ALA A 120 22.78 -15.62 18.65
CA ALA A 120 23.69 -16.58 19.26
C ALA A 120 24.53 -17.34 18.21
N ALA A 121 23.99 -17.54 17.02
CA ALA A 121 24.69 -18.19 15.90
C ALA A 121 25.67 -17.27 15.15
N MET A 122 25.57 -15.96 15.32
CA MET A 122 26.44 -14.99 14.67
C MET A 122 27.80 -14.88 15.38
N THR A 123 28.83 -14.70 14.55
CA THR A 123 30.19 -14.35 15.03
C THR A 123 30.23 -12.95 15.65
N ASP A 124 31.18 -12.68 16.55
CA ASP A 124 31.33 -11.37 17.21
C ASP A 124 31.51 -10.23 16.21
N LYS A 125 32.15 -10.48 15.05
CA LYS A 125 32.32 -9.51 13.97
C LYS A 125 30.98 -9.18 13.27
N GLU A 126 30.16 -10.17 13.02
CA GLU A 126 28.82 -10.00 12.41
C GLU A 126 27.89 -9.28 13.38
N ARG A 127 27.96 -9.64 14.66
CA ARG A 127 27.17 -8.97 15.72
C ARG A 127 27.55 -7.50 15.90
N ALA A 128 28.83 -7.15 15.77
CA ALA A 128 29.30 -5.77 15.83
C ALA A 128 28.96 -4.95 14.57
N ALA A 129 28.75 -5.61 13.43
CA ALA A 129 28.36 -4.96 12.17
C ALA A 129 26.84 -4.71 12.06
N LEU A 130 26.04 -5.36 12.93
CA LEU A 130 24.60 -5.05 13.00
C LEU A 130 24.42 -3.60 13.45
N PRO A 131 23.59 -2.80 12.74
CA PRO A 131 23.17 -1.51 13.27
C PRO A 131 22.61 -1.80 14.67
N GLN A 132 23.14 -1.15 15.69
CA GLN A 132 22.63 -1.27 17.05
C GLN A 132 21.14 -0.91 17.00
N LEU A 133 20.30 -1.92 16.82
CA LEU A 133 18.87 -1.77 16.96
C LEU A 133 18.68 -1.36 18.41
N HIS A 134 18.47 -0.08 18.59
CA HIS A 134 18.21 0.55 19.87
C HIS A 134 17.30 -0.36 20.65
N ASP A 135 17.74 -0.76 21.85
CA ASP A 135 16.95 -1.51 22.80
C ASP A 135 15.51 -1.02 22.77
N SER A 136 14.58 -1.93 22.52
CA SER A 136 13.14 -1.62 22.47
C SER A 136 12.60 -1.01 23.80
N LYS A 137 13.40 -1.00 24.85
CA LYS A 137 13.14 -0.26 26.11
C LYS A 137 13.35 1.27 25.97
N GLY A 138 14.01 1.71 24.92
CA GLY A 138 14.21 3.12 24.56
C GLY A 138 13.55 3.48 23.25
N ALA A 139 12.42 2.88 22.87
CA ALA A 139 11.64 3.34 21.75
C ALA A 139 11.40 4.85 21.92
N ALA A 140 12.28 5.66 21.32
CA ALA A 140 12.15 7.10 21.34
C ALA A 140 10.71 7.39 20.93
N LYS A 141 9.95 8.04 21.81
CA LYS A 141 8.59 8.46 21.52
C LYS A 141 8.64 9.05 20.13
N LEU A 142 7.93 8.42 19.20
CA LEU A 142 7.85 8.93 17.84
C LEU A 142 7.24 10.32 17.94
N ASP A 143 8.09 11.33 17.91
CA ASP A 143 7.67 12.71 17.87
C ASP A 143 6.92 12.95 16.54
N GLY A 144 5.76 13.58 16.63
CA GLY A 144 4.94 13.87 15.45
C GLY A 144 5.72 14.56 14.33
N GLY A 145 6.69 15.40 14.68
CA GLY A 145 7.58 16.06 13.73
C GLY A 145 8.47 15.10 12.96
N ARG A 146 8.99 14.06 13.61
CA ARG A 146 9.83 13.03 12.95
C ARG A 146 9.00 12.15 12.02
N ILE A 147 7.77 11.79 12.43
CA ILE A 147 6.82 11.07 11.57
C ILE A 147 6.46 11.90 10.34
N PHE A 148 6.13 13.18 10.54
CA PHE A 148 5.82 14.09 9.45
C PHE A 148 7.00 14.23 8.48
N MET A 149 8.23 14.42 8.97
CA MET A 149 9.42 14.51 8.13
C MET A 149 9.66 13.23 7.32
N ALA A 150 9.44 12.05 7.91
CA ALA A 150 9.58 10.78 7.21
C ALA A 150 8.49 10.59 6.14
N LEU A 151 7.28 11.07 6.37
CA LEU A 151 6.16 10.96 5.44
C LEU A 151 6.12 12.10 4.41
N PHE A 152 6.82 13.21 4.66
CA PHE A 152 6.76 14.42 3.85
C PHE A 152 6.99 14.18 2.35
N PRO A 153 8.01 13.43 1.89
CA PRO A 153 8.21 13.19 0.46
C PRO A 153 7.01 12.45 -0.17
N TYR A 154 6.40 11.52 0.55
CA TYR A 154 5.24 10.79 0.06
C TYR A 154 4.00 11.69 0.00
N LEU A 155 3.76 12.49 1.05
CA LEU A 155 2.66 13.45 1.10
C LEU A 155 2.80 14.50 0.00
N LEU A 156 4.02 14.98 -0.27
CA LEU A 156 4.29 15.93 -1.35
C LEU A 156 3.95 15.33 -2.72
N VAL A 157 4.38 14.10 -2.99
CA VAL A 157 4.05 13.41 -4.25
C VAL A 157 2.54 13.24 -4.39
N ILE A 158 1.85 12.79 -3.34
CA ILE A 158 0.39 12.63 -3.33
C ILE A 158 -0.30 13.98 -3.60
N ALA A 159 0.14 15.05 -2.92
CA ALA A 159 -0.42 16.39 -3.10
C ALA A 159 -0.24 16.91 -4.52
N VAL A 160 0.97 16.77 -5.09
CA VAL A 160 1.25 17.17 -6.47
C VAL A 160 0.36 16.42 -7.46
N PHE A 161 0.28 15.09 -7.35
CA PHE A 161 -0.59 14.29 -8.22
C PHE A 161 -2.07 14.63 -8.04
N ALA A 162 -2.53 14.80 -6.80
CA ALA A 162 -3.91 15.18 -6.54
C ALA A 162 -4.25 16.54 -7.16
N VAL A 163 -3.42 17.56 -6.95
CA VAL A 163 -3.62 18.90 -7.52
C VAL A 163 -3.61 18.87 -9.05
N THR A 164 -2.65 18.18 -9.65
CA THR A 164 -2.51 18.13 -11.11
C THR A 164 -3.66 17.36 -11.78
N LYS A 165 -4.21 16.34 -11.16
CA LYS A 165 -5.25 15.49 -11.74
C LYS A 165 -6.67 15.92 -11.39
N LEU A 166 -6.89 16.43 -10.17
CA LEU A 166 -8.22 16.84 -9.72
C LEU A 166 -8.57 18.28 -10.12
N THR A 167 -7.56 19.09 -10.53
CA THR A 167 -7.81 20.48 -10.97
C THR A 167 -7.79 20.55 -12.50
N PRO A 168 -8.96 20.70 -13.18
CA PRO A 168 -9.04 20.69 -14.64
C PRO A 168 -8.18 21.76 -15.30
N ALA A 169 -8.06 22.94 -14.71
CA ALA A 169 -7.25 24.03 -15.24
C ALA A 169 -5.75 23.68 -15.28
N ILE A 170 -5.22 23.05 -14.23
CA ILE A 170 -3.82 22.62 -14.15
C ILE A 170 -3.57 21.46 -15.10
N SER A 171 -4.49 20.50 -15.16
CA SER A 171 -4.43 19.38 -16.09
C SER A 171 -4.40 19.83 -17.54
N ALA A 172 -5.26 20.79 -17.91
CA ALA A 172 -5.30 21.35 -19.26
C ALA A 172 -4.02 22.15 -19.59
N TRP A 173 -3.51 22.91 -18.63
CA TRP A 173 -2.26 23.66 -18.80
C TRP A 173 -1.08 22.69 -19.02
N LEU A 174 -0.96 21.63 -18.23
CA LEU A 174 0.08 20.62 -18.40
C LEU A 174 -0.05 19.91 -19.75
N ALA A 175 -1.27 19.54 -20.17
CA ALA A 175 -1.49 18.92 -21.47
C ALA A 175 -1.13 19.83 -22.65
N SER A 176 -1.19 21.16 -22.47
CA SER A 176 -0.76 22.11 -23.52
C SER A 176 0.75 22.16 -23.70
N THR A 177 1.52 21.70 -22.72
CA THR A 177 3.00 21.63 -22.77
C THR A 177 3.51 20.31 -23.35
N ASP A 178 2.63 19.34 -23.64
CA ASP A 178 3.02 18.04 -24.18
C ASP A 178 3.56 18.18 -25.61
N ILE A 179 4.84 17.90 -25.80
CA ILE A 179 5.49 17.85 -27.09
C ILE A 179 5.44 16.41 -27.61
N LYS A 180 4.63 16.17 -28.64
CA LYS A 180 4.58 14.86 -29.30
C LYS A 180 5.77 14.71 -30.22
N ILE A 181 6.76 13.94 -29.83
CA ILE A 181 7.90 13.61 -30.68
C ILE A 181 7.56 12.32 -31.44
N PRO A 182 7.34 12.34 -32.75
CA PRO A 182 7.09 11.14 -33.54
C PRO A 182 8.36 10.26 -33.51
N TRP A 183 8.19 8.99 -33.09
CA TRP A 183 9.31 8.05 -33.14
C TRP A 183 9.52 7.59 -34.60
N PRO A 184 10.77 7.66 -35.13
CA PRO A 184 11.02 7.19 -36.50
C PRO A 184 10.70 5.71 -36.65
N GLY A 185 9.71 5.38 -37.47
CA GLY A 185 9.32 4.00 -37.78
C GLY A 185 8.11 3.44 -37.00
N LEU A 186 7.38 4.27 -36.27
CA LEU A 186 6.09 3.93 -35.63
C LEU A 186 4.98 4.84 -36.15
#